data_f3b83fb90f124278a47ff6f668030bec
#
_entry.id   f3b83fb90f124278a47ff6f668030bec
#
_cell.length_a   1.000
_cell.length_b   1.000
_cell.length_c   1.000
_cell.angle_alpha   90.00
_cell.angle_beta   90.00
_cell.angle_gamma   90.00
#
_symmetry.space_group_name_H-M   'P 1'
#
loop_
_entity.id
_entity.type
_entity.pdbx_description
1 polymer ?
#
loop_
_entity_poly.entity_id
_entity_poly.type
_entity_poly.pdbx_seq_one_letter_code
_entity_poly.pdbx_strand_id
1 'polypeptide(L)'
;MKKKSTEIFENAPIPKAVFLNIIPSIVSMLMVLVYNLADTFFIGQTKNALMVAAVSQATPAFLLFMAIGMLFGIGGTSLISRLLGQGRKAEARKACSFCFWTGLGVGVVGMLAILIFNEPISWLVGATESTIEYVRQYLVIVAFGVPFLIIGNVFSNVIRAEGSANKAMMGMILGNLTNIVLDPIMILTFRWNVAGAAIATVLGNVVSAVFYISHFMGGKSELTISIREYQAKHQIATGVLAIGIPASLNSMLMSVSNVLINNLMKEYGDMSVAGLGVAMKVNMVAVMLLIGLGTGIQPLLGYNYGAGNRKRYKGILRFSLIFALCLSLVMTILCYLGAGPMVKAFLEDKEAFDYGMQFARTLIISGPVLGILFVMINAIQSLGAALPSLILSISRQGLLYIPVLYLFNTCFGNAKMLVMAQPVTDYLATILAIVLFIVAFKKYFKKNEGNEA
;
A
#
# COMPACT_ATOMS: atom_id res chain seq x y z
N MET A 1 11.65 -34.40 -5.66
CA MET A 1 10.48 -33.62 -6.06
C MET A 1 10.59 -32.21 -5.49
N LYS A 2 10.64 -31.16 -6.33
CA LYS A 2 10.66 -29.77 -5.84
C LYS A 2 9.30 -29.48 -5.19
N LYS A 3 9.26 -29.16 -3.89
CA LYS A 3 8.04 -28.69 -3.21
C LYS A 3 7.50 -27.48 -3.98
N LYS A 4 6.27 -27.58 -4.48
CA LYS A 4 5.59 -26.45 -5.14
C LYS A 4 5.32 -25.39 -4.07
N SER A 5 5.58 -24.12 -4.37
CA SER A 5 5.32 -23.01 -3.45
C SER A 5 3.84 -22.92 -3.04
N THR A 6 2.93 -23.30 -3.94
CA THR A 6 1.48 -23.40 -3.72
C THR A 6 1.07 -24.54 -2.77
N GLU A 7 1.93 -25.55 -2.50
CA GLU A 7 1.64 -26.66 -1.56
C GLU A 7 1.38 -26.12 -0.13
N ILE A 8 1.98 -24.99 0.23
CA ILE A 8 1.73 -24.31 1.51
C ILE A 8 0.26 -23.88 1.61
N PHE A 9 -0.34 -23.42 0.52
CA PHE A 9 -1.72 -22.93 0.49
C PHE A 9 -2.73 -24.09 0.65
N GLU A 10 -2.38 -25.26 0.11
CA GLU A 10 -3.26 -26.42 0.01
C GLU A 10 -3.19 -27.32 1.26
N ASN A 11 -1.99 -27.70 1.69
CA ASN A 11 -1.77 -28.81 2.62
C ASN A 11 -1.22 -28.40 4.00
N ALA A 12 -0.58 -27.22 4.14
CA ALA A 12 0.01 -26.84 5.42
C ALA A 12 -1.07 -26.60 6.50
N PRO A 13 -0.79 -26.88 7.79
CA PRO A 13 -1.63 -26.47 8.90
C PRO A 13 -1.95 -24.97 8.82
N ILE A 14 -3.20 -24.58 9.09
CA ILE A 14 -3.69 -23.19 8.91
C ILE A 14 -2.77 -22.16 9.58
N PRO A 15 -2.38 -22.28 10.87
CA PRO A 15 -1.49 -21.30 11.50
C PRO A 15 -0.16 -21.17 10.76
N LYS A 16 0.45 -22.30 10.35
CA LYS A 16 1.72 -22.29 9.62
C LYS A 16 1.58 -21.62 8.25
N ALA A 17 0.53 -21.92 7.49
CA ALA A 17 0.27 -21.31 6.20
C ALA A 17 0.08 -19.78 6.34
N VAL A 18 -0.66 -19.36 7.35
CA VAL A 18 -0.92 -17.94 7.64
C VAL A 18 0.37 -17.22 8.02
N PHE A 19 1.16 -17.73 8.98
CA PHE A 19 2.39 -17.09 9.41
C PHE A 19 3.46 -17.01 8.31
N LEU A 20 3.61 -18.06 7.48
CA LEU A 20 4.56 -18.05 6.36
C LEU A 20 4.27 -16.97 5.31
N ASN A 21 3.04 -16.47 5.25
CA ASN A 21 2.66 -15.39 4.33
C ASN A 21 2.59 -14.02 5.02
N ILE A 22 2.08 -13.96 6.26
CA ILE A 22 1.90 -12.71 6.99
C ILE A 22 3.24 -12.13 7.45
N ILE A 23 4.14 -12.94 8.05
CA ILE A 23 5.40 -12.44 8.60
C ILE A 23 6.25 -11.75 7.53
N PRO A 24 6.52 -12.37 6.35
CA PRO A 24 7.26 -11.67 5.30
C PRO A 24 6.57 -10.40 4.82
N SER A 25 5.23 -10.39 4.77
CA SER A 25 4.47 -9.22 4.34
C SER A 25 4.55 -8.08 5.37
N ILE A 26 4.47 -8.39 6.66
CA ILE A 26 4.66 -7.41 7.75
C ILE A 26 6.08 -6.83 7.71
N VAL A 27 7.11 -7.68 7.59
CA VAL A 27 8.50 -7.24 7.48
C VAL A 27 8.70 -6.33 6.26
N SER A 28 8.07 -6.65 5.13
CA SER A 28 8.09 -5.79 3.94
C SER A 28 7.52 -4.40 4.23
N MET A 29 6.39 -4.31 4.92
CA MET A 29 5.76 -3.03 5.26
C MET A 29 6.55 -2.24 6.31
N LEU A 30 7.20 -2.92 7.26
CA LEU A 30 8.12 -2.27 8.19
C LEU A 30 9.34 -1.69 7.46
N MET A 31 9.88 -2.38 6.46
CA MET A 31 10.98 -1.85 5.64
C MET A 31 10.55 -0.61 4.85
N VAL A 32 9.31 -0.55 4.35
CA VAL A 32 8.76 0.65 3.72
C VAL A 32 8.67 1.80 4.73
N LEU A 33 8.22 1.53 5.96
CA LEU A 33 8.17 2.53 7.02
C LEU A 33 9.58 3.07 7.34
N VAL A 34 10.55 2.18 7.55
CA VAL A 34 11.95 2.56 7.85
C VAL A 34 12.54 3.38 6.70
N TYR A 35 12.32 2.96 5.46
CA TYR A 35 12.74 3.70 4.28
C TYR A 35 12.14 5.12 4.25
N ASN A 36 10.83 5.27 4.42
CA ASN A 36 10.18 6.59 4.41
C ASN A 36 10.70 7.52 5.51
N LEU A 37 11.01 6.98 6.69
CA LEU A 37 11.58 7.76 7.79
C LEU A 37 13.03 8.16 7.50
N ALA A 38 13.84 7.25 6.96
CA ALA A 38 15.23 7.50 6.62
C ALA A 38 15.35 8.54 5.49
N ASP A 39 14.58 8.41 4.41
CA ASP A 39 14.55 9.35 3.29
C ASP A 39 14.18 10.77 3.78
N THR A 40 13.12 10.90 4.58
CA THR A 40 12.72 12.18 5.18
C THR A 40 13.83 12.76 6.06
N PHE A 41 14.52 11.93 6.84
CA PHE A 41 15.61 12.35 7.71
C PHE A 41 16.82 12.87 6.90
N PHE A 42 17.27 12.14 5.89
CA PHE A 42 18.45 12.53 5.10
C PHE A 42 18.19 13.76 4.24
N ILE A 43 17.00 13.90 3.66
CA ILE A 43 16.60 15.12 2.94
C ILE A 43 16.58 16.31 3.90
N GLY A 44 16.09 16.14 5.13
CA GLY A 44 16.11 17.19 6.16
C GLY A 44 17.52 17.67 6.53
N GLN A 45 18.54 16.79 6.45
CA GLN A 45 19.93 17.16 6.73
C GLN A 45 20.55 18.14 5.70
N THR A 46 19.93 18.31 4.54
CA THR A 46 20.39 19.32 3.54
C THR A 46 20.29 20.75 4.07
N LYS A 47 19.50 21.00 5.13
CA LYS A 47 19.24 22.31 5.74
C LYS A 47 18.73 23.36 4.74
N ASN A 48 18.22 22.94 3.59
CA ASN A 48 17.65 23.80 2.56
C ASN A 48 16.14 23.58 2.46
N ALA A 49 15.37 24.52 2.99
CA ALA A 49 13.91 24.45 3.01
C ALA A 49 13.28 24.36 1.61
N LEU A 50 13.88 24.99 0.60
CA LEU A 50 13.38 24.92 -0.79
C LEU A 50 13.53 23.52 -1.39
N MET A 51 14.61 22.82 -1.06
CA MET A 51 14.83 21.44 -1.52
C MET A 51 13.84 20.47 -0.87
N VAL A 52 13.61 20.60 0.44
CA VAL A 52 12.61 19.81 1.16
C VAL A 52 11.20 20.06 0.62
N ALA A 53 10.89 21.34 0.35
CA ALA A 53 9.62 21.73 -0.26
C ALA A 53 9.46 21.12 -1.66
N ALA A 54 10.50 21.14 -2.51
CA ALA A 54 10.47 20.59 -3.86
C ALA A 54 10.18 19.09 -3.88
N VAL A 55 10.83 18.30 -3.02
CA VAL A 55 10.56 16.84 -2.90
C VAL A 55 9.12 16.60 -2.43
N SER A 56 8.64 17.39 -1.47
CA SER A 56 7.27 17.30 -0.99
C SER A 56 6.24 17.62 -2.08
N GLN A 57 6.52 18.64 -2.92
CA GLN A 57 5.68 19.03 -4.05
C GLN A 57 5.66 17.96 -5.16
N ALA A 58 6.76 17.24 -5.39
CA ALA A 58 6.82 16.14 -6.36
C ALA A 58 6.13 14.85 -5.89
N THR A 59 5.89 14.70 -4.59
CA THR A 59 5.28 13.49 -3.98
C THR A 59 3.95 13.06 -4.64
N PRO A 60 2.99 13.95 -4.99
CA PRO A 60 1.74 13.54 -5.64
C PRO A 60 1.94 12.79 -6.95
N ALA A 61 2.92 13.20 -7.77
CA ALA A 61 3.24 12.50 -9.01
C ALA A 61 3.75 11.08 -8.74
N PHE A 62 4.60 10.91 -7.74
CA PHE A 62 5.11 9.60 -7.30
C PHE A 62 3.98 8.68 -6.79
N LEU A 63 3.07 9.21 -5.96
CA LEU A 63 1.93 8.47 -5.43
C LEU A 63 0.97 7.99 -6.52
N LEU A 64 0.80 8.76 -7.60
CA LEU A 64 0.01 8.34 -8.75
C LEU A 64 0.57 7.07 -9.39
N PHE A 65 1.89 7.00 -9.62
CA PHE A 65 2.53 5.81 -10.19
C PHE A 65 2.55 4.63 -9.23
N MET A 66 2.68 4.87 -7.92
CA MET A 66 2.47 3.84 -6.90
C MET A 66 1.06 3.26 -6.97
N ALA A 67 0.03 4.10 -7.09
CA ALA A 67 -1.36 3.66 -7.23
C ALA A 67 -1.58 2.81 -8.48
N ILE A 68 -0.93 3.16 -9.61
CA ILE A 68 -0.93 2.34 -10.84
C ILE A 68 -0.24 1.00 -10.60
N GLY A 69 0.90 0.98 -9.93
CA GLY A 69 1.57 -0.26 -9.53
C GLY A 69 0.69 -1.15 -8.65
N MET A 70 -0.03 -0.57 -7.70
CA MET A 70 -1.00 -1.27 -6.84
C MET A 70 -2.19 -1.81 -7.64
N LEU A 71 -2.65 -1.10 -8.67
CA LEU A 71 -3.72 -1.56 -9.56
C LEU A 71 -3.39 -2.91 -10.18
N PHE A 72 -2.24 -3.03 -10.83
CA PHE A 72 -1.80 -4.28 -11.44
C PHE A 72 -1.32 -5.31 -10.41
N GLY A 73 -0.72 -4.87 -9.31
CA GLY A 73 -0.21 -5.73 -8.25
C GLY A 73 -1.32 -6.44 -7.47
N ILE A 74 -2.24 -5.68 -6.87
CA ILE A 74 -3.34 -6.22 -6.05
C ILE A 74 -4.37 -6.92 -6.92
N GLY A 75 -4.73 -6.32 -8.07
CA GLY A 75 -5.62 -6.93 -9.04
C GLY A 75 -5.07 -8.24 -9.61
N GLY A 76 -3.78 -8.22 -9.98
CA GLY A 76 -3.05 -9.42 -10.43
C GLY A 76 -3.01 -10.51 -9.39
N THR A 77 -2.67 -10.18 -8.13
CA THR A 77 -2.66 -11.13 -7.01
C THR A 77 -4.02 -11.78 -6.82
N SER A 78 -5.10 -11.00 -6.83
CA SER A 78 -6.46 -11.51 -6.67
C SER A 78 -6.84 -12.49 -7.79
N LEU A 79 -6.54 -12.18 -9.05
CA LEU A 79 -6.86 -13.05 -10.18
C LEU A 79 -5.95 -14.28 -10.21
N ILE A 80 -4.64 -14.10 -10.11
CA ILE A 80 -3.63 -15.17 -10.22
C ILE A 80 -3.82 -16.20 -9.11
N SER A 81 -4.01 -15.78 -7.87
CA SER A 81 -4.20 -16.72 -6.76
C SER A 81 -5.46 -17.59 -6.94
N ARG A 82 -6.55 -17.02 -7.45
CA ARG A 82 -7.77 -17.78 -7.78
C ARG A 82 -7.55 -18.77 -8.92
N LEU A 83 -6.89 -18.34 -10.01
CA LEU A 83 -6.58 -19.21 -11.15
C LEU A 83 -5.66 -20.37 -10.76
N LEU A 84 -4.67 -20.12 -9.90
CA LEU A 84 -3.80 -21.19 -9.37
C LEU A 84 -4.59 -22.16 -8.50
N GLY A 85 -5.51 -21.67 -7.66
CA GLY A 85 -6.43 -22.52 -6.89
C GLY A 85 -7.34 -23.37 -7.75
N GLN A 86 -7.81 -22.86 -8.89
CA GLN A 86 -8.59 -23.59 -9.89
C GLN A 86 -7.77 -24.59 -10.73
N GLY A 87 -6.44 -24.64 -10.54
CA GLY A 87 -5.55 -25.46 -11.39
C GLY A 87 -5.29 -24.86 -12.78
N ARG A 88 -5.82 -23.67 -13.11
CA ARG A 88 -5.72 -22.99 -14.42
C ARG A 88 -4.39 -22.25 -14.58
N LYS A 89 -3.28 -23.01 -14.49
CA LYS A 89 -1.92 -22.44 -14.50
C LYS A 89 -1.57 -21.67 -15.77
N ALA A 90 -2.06 -22.12 -16.94
CA ALA A 90 -1.82 -21.42 -18.20
C ALA A 90 -2.40 -19.99 -18.17
N GLU A 91 -3.58 -19.81 -17.61
CA GLU A 91 -4.21 -18.49 -17.50
C GLU A 91 -3.55 -17.63 -16.42
N ALA A 92 -3.09 -18.25 -15.32
CA ALA A 92 -2.30 -17.53 -14.31
C ALA A 92 -1.00 -16.97 -14.91
N ARG A 93 -0.31 -17.70 -15.79
CA ARG A 93 0.85 -17.23 -16.56
C ARG A 93 0.51 -16.03 -17.45
N LYS A 94 -0.61 -16.14 -18.18
CA LYS A 94 -1.08 -15.03 -19.02
C LYS A 94 -1.43 -13.78 -18.21
N ALA A 95 -2.07 -13.96 -17.05
CA ALA A 95 -2.38 -12.84 -16.15
C ALA A 95 -1.12 -12.19 -15.58
N CYS A 96 -0.10 -12.97 -15.22
CA CYS A 96 1.19 -12.45 -14.78
C CYS A 96 1.89 -11.65 -15.89
N SER A 97 1.96 -12.22 -17.12
CA SER A 97 2.54 -11.54 -18.27
C SER A 97 1.77 -10.26 -18.63
N PHE A 98 0.45 -10.27 -18.54
CA PHE A 98 -0.38 -9.07 -18.72
C PHE A 98 -0.04 -7.99 -17.69
N CYS A 99 0.03 -8.31 -16.40
CA CYS A 99 0.39 -7.33 -15.36
C CYS A 99 1.78 -6.75 -15.57
N PHE A 100 2.76 -7.57 -16.01
CA PHE A 100 4.11 -7.12 -16.31
C PHE A 100 4.16 -6.15 -17.49
N TRP A 101 3.72 -6.60 -18.67
CA TRP A 101 3.88 -5.82 -19.90
C TRP A 101 2.99 -4.59 -19.94
N THR A 102 1.76 -4.70 -19.42
CA THR A 102 0.88 -3.53 -19.32
C THR A 102 1.40 -2.53 -18.28
N GLY A 103 1.84 -3.03 -17.11
CA GLY A 103 2.46 -2.18 -16.08
C GLY A 103 3.73 -1.49 -16.58
N LEU A 104 4.60 -2.22 -17.27
CA LEU A 104 5.80 -1.66 -17.90
C LEU A 104 5.45 -0.61 -18.97
N GLY A 105 4.49 -0.92 -19.84
CA GLY A 105 4.02 0.01 -20.89
C GLY A 105 3.48 1.31 -20.30
N VAL A 106 2.62 1.21 -19.29
CA VAL A 106 2.10 2.40 -18.58
C VAL A 106 3.24 3.16 -17.87
N GLY A 107 4.20 2.45 -17.32
CA GLY A 107 5.38 3.06 -16.70
C GLY A 107 6.24 3.84 -17.69
N VAL A 108 6.47 3.27 -18.89
CA VAL A 108 7.22 3.95 -19.98
C VAL A 108 6.44 5.16 -20.49
N VAL A 109 5.14 5.03 -20.70
CA VAL A 109 4.29 6.17 -21.09
C VAL A 109 4.32 7.27 -20.03
N GLY A 110 4.22 6.91 -18.76
CA GLY A 110 4.35 7.86 -17.64
C GLY A 110 5.71 8.54 -17.58
N MET A 111 6.80 7.79 -17.78
CA MET A 111 8.15 8.34 -17.91
C MET A 111 8.23 9.37 -19.04
N LEU A 112 7.78 9.01 -20.23
CA LEU A 112 7.79 9.92 -21.39
C LEU A 112 6.91 11.15 -21.15
N ALA A 113 5.74 10.98 -20.53
CA ALA A 113 4.87 12.10 -20.19
C ALA A 113 5.54 13.10 -19.25
N ILE A 114 6.23 12.62 -18.20
CA ILE A 114 6.99 13.50 -17.30
C ILE A 114 8.14 14.20 -18.04
N LEU A 115 8.88 13.48 -18.88
CA LEU A 115 10.02 14.07 -19.61
C LEU A 115 9.58 15.13 -20.64
N ILE A 116 8.49 14.88 -21.37
CA ILE A 116 7.96 15.79 -22.40
C ILE A 116 7.25 16.98 -21.76
N PHE A 117 6.42 16.74 -20.75
CA PHE A 117 5.60 17.75 -20.08
C PHE A 117 6.16 18.15 -18.69
N ASN A 118 7.49 18.14 -18.52
CA ASN A 118 8.13 18.38 -17.22
C ASN A 118 7.70 19.70 -16.59
N GLU A 119 7.72 20.79 -17.35
CA GLU A 119 7.39 22.12 -16.84
C GLU A 119 5.89 22.26 -16.47
N PRO A 120 4.91 21.90 -17.33
CA PRO A 120 3.50 21.90 -16.93
C PRO A 120 3.20 21.01 -15.73
N ILE A 121 3.82 19.82 -15.65
CA ILE A 121 3.63 18.90 -14.52
C ILE A 121 4.21 19.52 -13.25
N SER A 122 5.38 20.18 -13.32
CA SER A 122 5.97 20.83 -12.15
C SER A 122 5.06 21.92 -11.57
N TRP A 123 4.45 22.73 -12.42
CA TRP A 123 3.45 23.70 -11.96
C TRP A 123 2.20 23.03 -11.40
N LEU A 124 1.73 21.95 -12.03
CA LEU A 124 0.54 21.21 -11.60
C LEU A 124 0.72 20.58 -10.21
N VAL A 125 1.92 20.10 -9.88
CA VAL A 125 2.21 19.55 -8.54
C VAL A 125 2.46 20.64 -7.48
N GLY A 126 2.32 21.90 -7.85
CA GLY A 126 2.38 23.05 -6.93
C GLY A 126 3.77 23.66 -6.75
N ALA A 127 4.66 23.54 -7.74
CA ALA A 127 5.93 24.25 -7.73
C ALA A 127 5.69 25.77 -7.71
N THR A 128 6.59 26.47 -7.04
CA THR A 128 6.64 27.95 -7.01
C THR A 128 7.85 28.44 -7.80
N GLU A 129 7.92 29.74 -8.12
CA GLU A 129 9.08 30.30 -8.81
C GLU A 129 10.42 29.98 -8.13
N SER A 130 10.42 29.87 -6.82
CA SER A 130 11.62 29.54 -6.02
C SER A 130 11.95 28.03 -5.97
N THR A 131 10.99 27.15 -6.23
CA THR A 131 11.18 25.68 -6.12
C THR A 131 11.16 24.96 -7.47
N ILE A 132 10.71 25.62 -8.55
CA ILE A 132 10.47 25.02 -9.86
C ILE A 132 11.69 24.27 -10.40
N GLU A 133 12.90 24.82 -10.25
CA GLU A 133 14.11 24.20 -10.78
C GLU A 133 14.44 22.89 -10.04
N TYR A 134 14.29 22.88 -8.72
CA TYR A 134 14.48 21.66 -7.92
C TYR A 134 13.41 20.61 -8.19
N VAL A 135 12.14 21.01 -8.39
CA VAL A 135 11.03 20.12 -8.73
C VAL A 135 11.27 19.51 -10.11
N ARG A 136 11.66 20.31 -11.10
CA ARG A 136 11.96 19.82 -12.46
C ARG A 136 13.11 18.81 -12.46
N GLN A 137 14.19 19.12 -11.78
CA GLN A 137 15.35 18.24 -11.65
C GLN A 137 14.96 16.90 -10.99
N TYR A 138 14.20 16.97 -9.89
CA TYR A 138 13.72 15.77 -9.19
C TYR A 138 12.81 14.91 -10.08
N LEU A 139 11.82 15.52 -10.74
CA LEU A 139 10.87 14.82 -11.58
C LEU A 139 11.54 14.16 -12.79
N VAL A 140 12.52 14.81 -13.44
CA VAL A 140 13.26 14.21 -14.56
C VAL A 140 13.98 12.94 -14.11
N ILE A 141 14.66 12.98 -12.99
CA ILE A 141 15.41 11.83 -12.48
C ILE A 141 14.46 10.71 -12.07
N VAL A 142 13.42 11.03 -11.31
CA VAL A 142 12.41 10.06 -10.85
C VAL A 142 11.64 9.45 -12.02
N ALA A 143 11.43 10.18 -13.12
CA ALA A 143 10.78 9.67 -14.31
C ALA A 143 11.43 8.38 -14.84
N PHE A 144 12.78 8.30 -14.87
CA PHE A 144 13.49 7.07 -15.24
C PHE A 144 13.23 5.91 -14.28
N GLY A 145 12.87 6.21 -13.03
CA GLY A 145 12.50 5.23 -12.02
C GLY A 145 11.06 4.70 -12.15
N VAL A 146 10.14 5.43 -12.81
CA VAL A 146 8.72 5.09 -12.86
C VAL A 146 8.44 3.67 -13.39
N PRO A 147 9.03 3.19 -14.50
CA PRO A 147 8.81 1.83 -14.96
C PRO A 147 9.22 0.78 -13.91
N PHE A 148 10.35 0.99 -13.25
CA PHE A 148 10.87 0.08 -12.22
C PHE A 148 10.03 0.14 -10.93
N LEU A 149 9.55 1.31 -10.55
CA LEU A 149 8.63 1.50 -9.43
C LEU A 149 7.34 0.69 -9.64
N ILE A 150 6.72 0.80 -10.83
CA ILE A 150 5.51 0.06 -11.15
C ILE A 150 5.79 -1.44 -11.13
N ILE A 151 6.85 -1.90 -11.79
CA ILE A 151 7.24 -3.32 -11.80
C ILE A 151 7.54 -3.84 -10.39
N GLY A 152 8.24 -3.08 -9.57
CA GLY A 152 8.51 -3.41 -8.18
C GLY A 152 7.22 -3.63 -7.37
N ASN A 153 6.26 -2.71 -7.50
CA ASN A 153 4.95 -2.83 -6.85
C ASN A 153 4.12 -4.00 -7.39
N VAL A 154 4.09 -4.21 -8.70
CA VAL A 154 3.39 -5.35 -9.32
C VAL A 154 3.94 -6.66 -8.78
N PHE A 155 5.24 -6.86 -8.84
CA PHE A 155 5.84 -8.16 -8.51
C PHE A 155 5.96 -8.41 -7.01
N SER A 156 6.09 -7.38 -6.18
CA SER A 156 6.01 -7.56 -4.73
C SER A 156 4.67 -8.20 -4.32
N ASN A 157 3.61 -7.97 -5.09
CA ASN A 157 2.29 -8.56 -4.86
C ASN A 157 2.12 -9.90 -5.61
N VAL A 158 2.40 -9.94 -6.92
CA VAL A 158 2.20 -11.14 -7.77
C VAL A 158 3.02 -12.35 -7.31
N ILE A 159 4.27 -12.15 -6.85
CA ILE A 159 5.11 -13.23 -6.31
C ILE A 159 4.50 -13.84 -5.05
N ARG A 160 3.78 -13.06 -4.24
CA ARG A 160 3.01 -13.61 -3.11
C ARG A 160 1.87 -14.52 -3.57
N ALA A 161 1.25 -14.22 -4.73
CA ALA A 161 0.16 -15.02 -5.27
C ALA A 161 0.58 -16.46 -5.61
N GLU A 162 1.84 -16.70 -5.93
CA GLU A 162 2.38 -18.06 -6.14
C GLU A 162 2.89 -18.75 -4.85
N GLY A 163 2.71 -18.14 -3.67
CA GLY A 163 3.19 -18.68 -2.38
C GLY A 163 4.64 -18.34 -2.04
N SER A 164 5.29 -17.45 -2.79
CA SER A 164 6.69 -17.07 -2.60
C SER A 164 6.86 -15.77 -1.81
N ALA A 165 6.11 -15.61 -0.70
CA ALA A 165 6.11 -14.39 0.12
C ALA A 165 7.50 -13.95 0.59
N ASN A 166 8.39 -14.90 0.92
CA ASN A 166 9.78 -14.59 1.28
C ASN A 166 10.56 -13.93 0.12
N LYS A 167 10.31 -14.33 -1.13
CA LYS A 167 10.95 -13.70 -2.30
C LYS A 167 10.44 -12.29 -2.53
N ALA A 168 9.12 -12.08 -2.34
CA ALA A 168 8.53 -10.75 -2.38
C ALA A 168 9.15 -9.82 -1.32
N MET A 169 9.30 -10.32 -0.08
CA MET A 169 9.97 -9.60 1.01
C MET A 169 11.43 -9.27 0.68
N MET A 170 12.21 -10.25 0.20
CA MET A 170 13.62 -10.03 -0.10
C MET A 170 13.85 -8.94 -1.15
N GLY A 171 13.06 -8.94 -2.24
CA GLY A 171 13.17 -7.90 -3.26
C GLY A 171 12.85 -6.50 -2.71
N MET A 172 11.85 -6.39 -1.83
CA MET A 172 11.50 -5.14 -1.19
C MET A 172 12.59 -4.67 -0.19
N ILE A 173 13.15 -5.60 0.60
CA ILE A 173 14.26 -5.29 1.50
C ILE A 173 15.49 -4.81 0.71
N LEU A 174 15.87 -5.52 -0.34
CA LEU A 174 17.04 -5.16 -1.16
C LEU A 174 16.90 -3.76 -1.76
N GLY A 175 15.74 -3.44 -2.33
CA GLY A 175 15.50 -2.11 -2.90
C GLY A 175 15.50 -0.99 -1.86
N ASN A 176 14.75 -1.18 -0.76
CA ASN A 176 14.69 -0.17 0.29
C ASN A 176 16.04 0.02 1.00
N LEU A 177 16.77 -1.08 1.25
CA LEU A 177 18.10 -1.01 1.84
C LEU A 177 19.09 -0.30 0.91
N THR A 178 19.03 -0.57 -0.40
CA THR A 178 19.84 0.14 -1.39
C THR A 178 19.59 1.64 -1.33
N ASN A 179 18.34 2.06 -1.27
CA ASN A 179 17.99 3.47 -1.13
C ASN A 179 18.55 4.06 0.18
N ILE A 180 18.27 3.44 1.35
CA ILE A 180 18.73 3.90 2.67
C ILE A 180 20.25 4.06 2.73
N VAL A 181 21.00 3.16 2.08
CA VAL A 181 22.47 3.22 2.03
C VAL A 181 22.96 4.30 1.07
N LEU A 182 22.29 4.47 -0.06
CA LEU A 182 22.69 5.46 -1.07
C LEU A 182 22.31 6.89 -0.71
N ASP A 183 21.23 7.10 0.03
CA ASP A 183 20.80 8.45 0.45
C ASP A 183 21.92 9.27 1.13
N PRO A 184 22.55 8.82 2.23
CA PRO A 184 23.61 9.59 2.86
C PRO A 184 24.82 9.76 1.95
N ILE A 185 25.14 8.78 1.10
CA ILE A 185 26.28 8.87 0.18
C ILE A 185 26.02 9.95 -0.88
N MET A 186 24.85 9.92 -1.51
CA MET A 186 24.54 10.85 -2.60
C MET A 186 24.16 12.24 -2.11
N ILE A 187 23.41 12.33 -1.00
CA ILE A 187 22.94 13.62 -0.46
C ILE A 187 24.08 14.32 0.29
N LEU A 188 24.74 13.62 1.22
CA LEU A 188 25.69 14.25 2.15
C LEU A 188 27.13 14.21 1.64
N THR A 189 27.61 13.05 1.12
CA THR A 189 28.99 12.88 0.69
C THR A 189 29.23 13.52 -0.67
N PHE A 190 28.43 13.19 -1.67
CA PHE A 190 28.56 13.77 -3.02
C PHE A 190 27.89 15.15 -3.13
N ARG A 191 27.06 15.54 -2.15
CA ARG A 191 26.34 16.81 -2.11
C ARG A 191 25.45 17.04 -3.33
N TRP A 192 24.88 15.93 -3.89
CA TRP A 192 23.94 16.03 -5.02
C TRP A 192 22.54 16.45 -4.58
N ASN A 193 22.35 16.67 -3.28
CA ASN A 193 21.12 17.22 -2.71
C ASN A 193 19.85 16.48 -3.22
N VAL A 194 18.91 17.23 -3.80
CA VAL A 194 17.63 16.69 -4.33
C VAL A 194 17.85 15.65 -5.42
N ALA A 195 18.83 15.86 -6.32
CA ALA A 195 19.17 14.88 -7.35
C ALA A 195 19.72 13.58 -6.75
N GLY A 196 20.50 13.68 -5.66
CA GLY A 196 21.02 12.52 -4.93
C GLY A 196 19.91 11.64 -4.36
N ALA A 197 18.92 12.24 -3.69
CA ALA A 197 17.73 11.53 -3.18
C ALA A 197 16.94 10.85 -4.32
N ALA A 198 16.72 11.57 -5.43
CA ALA A 198 16.02 11.04 -6.58
C ALA A 198 16.76 9.82 -7.18
N ILE A 199 18.07 9.89 -7.37
CA ILE A 199 18.90 8.81 -7.90
C ILE A 199 18.90 7.61 -6.95
N ALA A 200 19.05 7.81 -5.66
CA ALA A 200 18.99 6.73 -4.67
C ALA A 200 17.65 5.99 -4.72
N THR A 201 16.54 6.73 -4.82
CA THR A 201 15.20 6.16 -4.97
C THR A 201 15.05 5.36 -6.27
N VAL A 202 15.54 5.88 -7.40
CA VAL A 202 15.52 5.18 -8.70
C VAL A 202 16.33 3.88 -8.62
N LEU A 203 17.55 3.92 -8.09
CA LEU A 203 18.41 2.75 -7.96
C LEU A 203 17.81 1.69 -7.04
N GLY A 204 17.18 2.09 -5.94
CA GLY A 204 16.43 1.18 -5.08
C GLY A 204 15.30 0.46 -5.82
N ASN A 205 14.52 1.18 -6.62
CA ASN A 205 13.46 0.60 -7.45
C ASN A 205 14.03 -0.33 -8.54
N VAL A 206 15.14 0.04 -9.18
CA VAL A 206 15.83 -0.81 -10.17
C VAL A 206 16.31 -2.12 -9.54
N VAL A 207 16.95 -2.07 -8.38
CA VAL A 207 17.41 -3.27 -7.66
C VAL A 207 16.25 -4.20 -7.32
N SER A 208 15.14 -3.66 -6.80
CA SER A 208 13.92 -4.44 -6.54
C SER A 208 13.39 -5.10 -7.82
N ALA A 209 13.24 -4.32 -8.89
CA ALA A 209 12.69 -4.81 -10.16
C ALA A 209 13.58 -5.89 -10.78
N VAL A 210 14.90 -5.68 -10.81
CA VAL A 210 15.87 -6.66 -11.32
C VAL A 210 15.83 -7.95 -10.52
N PHE A 211 15.76 -7.87 -9.19
CA PHE A 211 15.62 -9.05 -8.34
C PHE A 211 14.34 -9.84 -8.68
N TYR A 212 13.21 -9.18 -8.83
CA TYR A 212 11.96 -9.84 -9.17
C TYR A 212 11.96 -10.43 -10.59
N ILE A 213 12.51 -9.73 -11.58
CA ILE A 213 12.65 -10.23 -12.94
C ILE A 213 13.55 -11.49 -12.94
N SER A 214 14.67 -11.48 -12.21
CA SER A 214 15.58 -12.63 -12.10
C SER A 214 14.88 -13.86 -11.48
N HIS A 215 13.94 -13.65 -10.55
CA HIS A 215 13.15 -14.74 -9.98
C HIS A 215 12.31 -15.47 -11.05
N PHE A 216 11.68 -14.72 -11.97
CA PHE A 216 10.90 -15.31 -13.07
C PHE A 216 11.78 -15.95 -14.14
N MET A 217 12.93 -15.35 -14.46
CA MET A 217 13.89 -15.89 -15.44
C MET A 217 14.60 -17.15 -14.93
N GLY A 218 14.72 -17.32 -13.62
CA GLY A 218 15.41 -18.47 -13.00
C GLY A 218 14.65 -19.81 -13.10
N GLY A 219 13.51 -19.88 -13.79
CA GLY A 219 12.75 -21.11 -14.06
C GLY A 219 12.20 -21.83 -12.81
N LYS A 220 12.18 -21.15 -11.66
CA LYS A 220 11.65 -21.69 -10.39
C LYS A 220 10.20 -21.28 -10.12
N SER A 221 9.70 -20.25 -10.81
CA SER A 221 8.34 -19.75 -10.72
C SER A 221 7.36 -20.59 -11.57
N GLU A 222 6.15 -20.75 -11.09
CA GLU A 222 5.04 -21.31 -11.90
C GLU A 222 4.46 -20.26 -12.86
N LEU A 223 4.76 -18.98 -12.64
CA LEU A 223 4.36 -17.84 -13.46
C LEU A 223 5.45 -17.47 -14.47
N THR A 224 5.13 -16.59 -15.41
CA THR A 224 6.08 -16.13 -16.43
C THR A 224 5.83 -14.68 -16.83
N ILE A 225 6.90 -14.03 -17.27
CA ILE A 225 6.88 -12.69 -17.87
C ILE A 225 7.11 -12.72 -19.38
N SER A 226 7.08 -13.92 -20.00
CA SER A 226 7.28 -14.06 -21.44
C SER A 226 6.26 -13.28 -22.24
N ILE A 227 6.70 -12.48 -23.23
CA ILE A 227 5.83 -11.75 -24.13
C ILE A 227 4.90 -12.67 -24.94
N ARG A 228 5.33 -13.92 -25.17
CA ARG A 228 4.54 -14.92 -25.90
C ARG A 228 3.26 -15.33 -25.15
N GLU A 229 3.26 -15.18 -23.82
CA GLU A 229 2.10 -15.45 -22.95
C GLU A 229 1.25 -14.19 -22.72
N TYR A 230 1.67 -13.03 -23.23
CA TYR A 230 0.89 -11.79 -23.10
C TYR A 230 -0.45 -11.91 -23.83
N GLN A 231 -1.53 -11.73 -23.11
CA GLN A 231 -2.88 -11.70 -23.66
C GLN A 231 -3.71 -10.64 -22.92
N ALA A 232 -4.12 -9.61 -23.65
CA ALA A 232 -5.07 -8.60 -23.17
C ALA A 232 -6.54 -9.04 -23.40
N LYS A 233 -6.83 -10.37 -23.29
CA LYS A 233 -8.20 -10.87 -23.42
C LYS A 233 -9.10 -10.24 -22.35
N HIS A 234 -10.35 -10.00 -22.72
CA HIS A 234 -11.34 -9.36 -21.85
C HIS A 234 -11.41 -9.96 -20.45
N GLN A 235 -11.37 -11.28 -20.31
CA GLN A 235 -11.44 -11.98 -19.02
C GLN A 235 -10.22 -11.72 -18.12
N ILE A 236 -9.01 -11.57 -18.66
CA ILE A 236 -7.79 -11.29 -17.89
C ILE A 236 -7.77 -9.82 -17.48
N ALA A 237 -7.96 -8.92 -18.45
CA ALA A 237 -7.94 -7.50 -18.19
C ALA A 237 -9.03 -7.10 -17.18
N THR A 238 -10.28 -7.52 -17.41
CA THR A 238 -11.38 -7.25 -16.47
C THR A 238 -11.15 -7.89 -15.10
N GLY A 239 -10.59 -9.11 -15.04
CA GLY A 239 -10.29 -9.78 -13.78
C GLY A 239 -9.24 -9.05 -12.92
N VAL A 240 -8.24 -8.43 -13.56
CA VAL A 240 -7.23 -7.60 -12.88
C VAL A 240 -7.79 -6.23 -12.51
N LEU A 241 -8.41 -5.53 -13.49
CA LEU A 241 -8.92 -4.17 -13.29
C LEU A 241 -10.07 -4.11 -12.28
N ALA A 242 -10.93 -5.13 -12.24
CA ALA A 242 -12.07 -5.20 -11.33
C ALA A 242 -11.69 -5.09 -9.83
N ILE A 243 -10.53 -5.57 -9.46
CA ILE A 243 -9.99 -5.45 -8.08
C ILE A 243 -8.91 -4.39 -7.99
N GLY A 244 -8.13 -4.22 -9.04
CA GLY A 244 -7.05 -3.24 -9.07
C GLY A 244 -7.54 -1.78 -9.00
N ILE A 245 -8.61 -1.44 -9.75
CA ILE A 245 -9.18 -0.08 -9.72
C ILE A 245 -9.68 0.29 -8.31
N PRO A 246 -10.50 -0.52 -7.61
CA PRO A 246 -10.87 -0.23 -6.23
C PRO A 246 -9.68 -0.02 -5.29
N ALA A 247 -8.64 -0.86 -5.41
CA ALA A 247 -7.45 -0.77 -4.57
C ALA A 247 -6.66 0.53 -4.83
N SER A 248 -6.48 0.90 -6.10
CA SER A 248 -5.84 2.14 -6.53
C SER A 248 -6.62 3.37 -6.07
N LEU A 249 -7.95 3.37 -6.27
CA LEU A 249 -8.83 4.46 -5.82
C LEU A 249 -8.76 4.67 -4.30
N ASN A 250 -8.69 3.60 -3.51
CA ASN A 250 -8.53 3.74 -2.06
C ASN A 250 -7.27 4.52 -1.70
N SER A 251 -6.15 4.26 -2.37
CA SER A 251 -4.89 4.97 -2.12
C SER A 251 -4.94 6.44 -2.56
N MET A 252 -5.58 6.70 -3.70
CA MET A 252 -5.76 8.07 -4.20
C MET A 252 -6.67 8.88 -3.27
N LEU A 253 -7.82 8.31 -2.86
CA LEU A 253 -8.74 8.96 -1.93
C LEU A 253 -8.10 9.21 -0.57
N MET A 254 -7.23 8.30 -0.09
CA MET A 254 -6.48 8.51 1.14
C MET A 254 -5.58 9.74 1.04
N SER A 255 -4.93 9.96 -0.10
CA SER A 255 -4.10 11.16 -0.33
C SER A 255 -4.95 12.43 -0.33
N VAL A 256 -6.10 12.41 -1.00
CA VAL A 256 -7.06 13.54 -0.99
C VAL A 256 -7.54 13.83 0.43
N SER A 257 -7.91 12.81 1.18
CA SER A 257 -8.36 12.94 2.58
C SER A 257 -7.29 13.54 3.48
N ASN A 258 -6.02 13.16 3.29
CA ASN A 258 -4.89 13.73 4.03
C ASN A 258 -4.71 15.23 3.71
N VAL A 259 -4.87 15.64 2.46
CA VAL A 259 -4.82 17.06 2.07
C VAL A 259 -5.98 17.83 2.70
N LEU A 260 -7.19 17.28 2.69
CA LEU A 260 -8.38 17.92 3.28
C LEU A 260 -8.24 18.14 4.79
N ILE A 261 -7.84 17.11 5.54
CA ILE A 261 -7.67 17.25 7.00
C ILE A 261 -6.56 18.25 7.33
N ASN A 262 -5.44 18.25 6.59
CA ASN A 262 -4.37 19.22 6.79
C ASN A 262 -4.84 20.65 6.50
N ASN A 263 -5.64 20.86 5.46
CA ASN A 263 -6.17 22.18 5.14
C ASN A 263 -7.15 22.70 6.20
N LEU A 264 -8.06 21.84 6.67
CA LEU A 264 -8.97 22.21 7.76
C LEU A 264 -8.22 22.44 9.08
N MET A 265 -7.16 21.68 9.34
CA MET A 265 -6.36 21.83 10.55
C MET A 265 -5.65 23.19 10.64
N LYS A 266 -5.36 23.86 9.52
CA LYS A 266 -4.77 25.21 9.49
C LYS A 266 -5.65 26.27 10.20
N GLU A 267 -6.95 26.08 10.22
CA GLU A 267 -7.89 26.95 10.93
C GLU A 267 -7.65 26.97 12.46
N TYR A 268 -6.98 25.91 12.96
CA TYR A 268 -6.67 25.73 14.38
C TYR A 268 -5.22 26.11 14.75
N GLY A 269 -4.46 26.67 13.78
CA GLY A 269 -3.09 27.17 13.99
C GLY A 269 -1.99 26.19 13.58
N ASP A 270 -0.78 26.71 13.40
CA ASP A 270 0.37 25.97 12.90
C ASP A 270 0.82 24.87 13.86
N MET A 271 0.70 25.06 15.17
CA MET A 271 1.07 24.08 16.19
C MET A 271 0.18 22.86 16.13
N SER A 272 -1.12 23.03 15.79
CA SER A 272 -2.04 21.92 15.58
C SER A 272 -1.70 21.12 14.33
N VAL A 273 -1.28 21.77 13.23
CA VAL A 273 -0.82 21.13 12.00
C VAL A 273 0.44 20.29 12.27
N ALA A 274 1.39 20.84 13.00
CA ALA A 274 2.61 20.13 13.40
C ALA A 274 2.28 18.91 14.26
N GLY A 275 1.39 19.08 15.26
CA GLY A 275 0.90 18.01 16.12
C GLY A 275 0.21 16.89 15.33
N LEU A 276 -0.63 17.24 14.35
CA LEU A 276 -1.29 16.27 13.47
C LEU A 276 -0.28 15.47 12.66
N GLY A 277 0.70 16.13 12.05
CA GLY A 277 1.74 15.48 11.26
C GLY A 277 2.49 14.41 12.04
N VAL A 278 2.84 14.68 13.30
CA VAL A 278 3.54 13.72 14.17
C VAL A 278 2.59 12.62 14.64
N ALA A 279 1.34 12.95 15.01
CA ALA A 279 0.32 11.95 15.38
C ALA A 279 0.06 10.94 14.26
N MET A 280 0.01 11.40 13.01
CA MET A 280 -0.10 10.53 11.83
C MET A 280 1.10 9.60 11.67
N LYS A 281 2.33 10.05 11.94
CA LYS A 281 3.53 9.19 11.91
C LYS A 281 3.48 8.10 13.00
N VAL A 282 3.02 8.44 14.21
CA VAL A 282 2.82 7.46 15.28
C VAL A 282 1.81 6.39 14.87
N ASN A 283 0.67 6.82 14.33
CA ASN A 283 -0.39 5.91 13.86
C ASN A 283 0.07 5.03 12.68
N MET A 284 0.92 5.56 11.79
CA MET A 284 1.44 4.86 10.62
C MET A 284 2.16 3.56 10.97
N VAL A 285 2.83 3.49 12.13
CA VAL A 285 3.52 2.27 12.58
C VAL A 285 2.53 1.10 12.73
N ALA A 286 1.42 1.33 13.42
CA ALA A 286 0.38 0.29 13.61
C ALA A 286 -0.30 -0.04 12.27
N VAL A 287 -0.67 0.96 11.48
CA VAL A 287 -1.36 0.79 10.20
C VAL A 287 -0.53 -0.03 9.21
N MET A 288 0.79 0.21 9.09
CA MET A 288 1.67 -0.54 8.18
C MET A 288 1.75 -2.03 8.53
N LEU A 289 1.80 -2.38 9.82
CA LEU A 289 1.75 -3.77 10.28
C LEU A 289 0.45 -4.46 9.86
N LEU A 290 -0.68 -3.77 10.02
CA LEU A 290 -2.00 -4.32 9.69
C LEU A 290 -2.24 -4.41 8.18
N ILE A 291 -1.70 -3.49 7.38
CA ILE A 291 -1.65 -3.60 5.91
C ILE A 291 -0.84 -4.83 5.51
N GLY A 292 0.34 -5.03 6.11
CA GLY A 292 1.19 -6.20 5.86
C GLY A 292 0.46 -7.51 6.16
N LEU A 293 -0.28 -7.57 7.26
CA LEU A 293 -1.13 -8.70 7.60
C LEU A 293 -2.20 -8.96 6.52
N GLY A 294 -2.95 -7.93 6.13
CA GLY A 294 -3.99 -8.03 5.10
C GLY A 294 -3.44 -8.51 3.77
N THR A 295 -2.37 -7.90 3.26
CA THR A 295 -1.75 -8.28 1.98
C THR A 295 -1.13 -9.68 2.00
N GLY A 296 -0.66 -10.14 3.17
CA GLY A 296 -0.12 -11.50 3.34
C GLY A 296 -1.18 -12.59 3.25
N ILE A 297 -2.41 -12.35 3.71
CA ILE A 297 -3.49 -13.36 3.68
C ILE A 297 -4.25 -13.38 2.36
N GLN A 298 -4.25 -12.30 1.58
CA GLN A 298 -5.03 -12.19 0.34
C GLN A 298 -4.79 -13.35 -0.63
N PRO A 299 -3.54 -13.72 -0.99
CA PRO A 299 -3.29 -14.82 -1.92
C PRO A 299 -3.70 -16.18 -1.36
N LEU A 300 -3.53 -16.39 -0.04
CA LEU A 300 -3.91 -17.62 0.63
C LEU A 300 -5.43 -17.84 0.61
N LEU A 301 -6.21 -16.78 0.84
CA LEU A 301 -7.67 -16.80 0.73
C LEU A 301 -8.09 -16.97 -0.73
N GLY A 302 -7.48 -16.24 -1.68
CA GLY A 302 -7.79 -16.32 -3.11
C GLY A 302 -7.56 -17.71 -3.69
N TYR A 303 -6.45 -18.36 -3.32
CA TYR A 303 -6.17 -19.73 -3.71
C TYR A 303 -7.26 -20.71 -3.22
N ASN A 304 -7.59 -20.67 -1.92
CA ASN A 304 -8.57 -21.57 -1.34
C ASN A 304 -10.01 -21.30 -1.84
N TYR A 305 -10.32 -20.04 -2.20
CA TYR A 305 -11.56 -19.72 -2.89
C TYR A 305 -11.58 -20.33 -4.31
N GLY A 306 -10.49 -20.17 -5.08
CA GLY A 306 -10.35 -20.75 -6.42
C GLY A 306 -10.43 -22.27 -6.40
N ALA A 307 -9.86 -22.93 -5.40
CA ALA A 307 -9.89 -24.37 -5.20
C ALA A 307 -11.25 -24.91 -4.66
N GLY A 308 -12.27 -24.06 -4.50
CA GLY A 308 -13.56 -24.47 -3.94
C GLY A 308 -13.51 -24.87 -2.45
N ASN A 309 -12.35 -24.78 -1.78
CA ASN A 309 -12.17 -25.25 -0.40
C ASN A 309 -12.75 -24.28 0.63
N ARG A 310 -14.07 -24.26 0.73
CA ARG A 310 -14.83 -23.39 1.62
C ARG A 310 -14.48 -23.58 3.10
N LYS A 311 -14.23 -24.84 3.51
CA LYS A 311 -13.87 -25.15 4.91
C LYS A 311 -12.53 -24.53 5.28
N ARG A 312 -11.52 -24.70 4.41
CA ARG A 312 -10.18 -24.15 4.63
C ARG A 312 -10.17 -22.62 4.52
N TYR A 313 -10.90 -22.03 3.57
CA TYR A 313 -11.08 -20.58 3.46
C TYR A 313 -11.62 -19.98 4.77
N LYS A 314 -12.70 -20.54 5.33
CA LYS A 314 -13.27 -20.10 6.62
C LYS A 314 -12.30 -20.26 7.77
N GLY A 315 -11.53 -21.35 7.82
CA GLY A 315 -10.52 -21.58 8.84
C GLY A 315 -9.41 -20.57 8.81
N ILE A 316 -8.87 -20.26 7.62
CA ILE A 316 -7.85 -19.23 7.40
C ILE A 316 -8.39 -17.85 7.81
N LEU A 317 -9.59 -17.50 7.34
CA LEU A 317 -10.21 -16.21 7.66
C LEU A 317 -10.41 -16.05 9.18
N ARG A 318 -10.98 -17.06 9.84
CA ARG A 318 -11.20 -17.03 11.30
C ARG A 318 -9.89 -16.87 12.07
N PHE A 319 -8.88 -17.64 11.72
CA PHE A 319 -7.57 -17.55 12.37
C PHE A 319 -6.95 -16.16 12.14
N SER A 320 -7.01 -15.65 10.90
CA SER A 320 -6.47 -14.33 10.54
C SER A 320 -7.20 -13.19 11.26
N LEU A 321 -8.52 -13.27 11.45
CA LEU A 321 -9.30 -12.29 12.21
C LEU A 321 -8.91 -12.27 13.69
N ILE A 322 -8.78 -13.44 14.31
CA ILE A 322 -8.36 -13.54 15.71
C ILE A 322 -6.95 -12.97 15.87
N PHE A 323 -6.03 -13.37 14.98
CA PHE A 323 -4.65 -12.87 15.01
C PHE A 323 -4.58 -11.37 14.76
N ALA A 324 -5.36 -10.84 13.80
CA ALA A 324 -5.45 -9.43 13.51
C ALA A 324 -5.99 -8.61 14.69
N LEU A 325 -7.02 -9.12 15.37
CA LEU A 325 -7.57 -8.49 16.58
C LEU A 325 -6.53 -8.46 17.70
N CYS A 326 -5.86 -9.58 17.98
CA CYS A 326 -4.80 -9.64 18.98
C CYS A 326 -3.64 -8.68 18.65
N LEU A 327 -3.17 -8.69 17.38
CA LEU A 327 -2.10 -7.81 16.94
C LEU A 327 -2.50 -6.33 17.04
N SER A 328 -3.71 -5.99 16.60
CA SER A 328 -4.19 -4.61 16.65
C SER A 328 -4.38 -4.11 18.08
N LEU A 329 -4.85 -4.95 19.00
CA LEU A 329 -4.93 -4.60 20.44
C LEU A 329 -3.53 -4.38 21.04
N VAL A 330 -2.58 -5.29 20.77
CA VAL A 330 -1.20 -5.13 21.23
C VAL A 330 -0.60 -3.82 20.70
N MET A 331 -0.76 -3.56 19.39
CA MET A 331 -0.26 -2.32 18.78
C MET A 331 -0.95 -1.07 19.33
N THR A 332 -2.24 -1.13 19.61
CA THR A 332 -3.00 -0.05 20.26
C THR A 332 -2.39 0.28 21.62
N ILE A 333 -2.12 -0.74 22.44
CA ILE A 333 -1.52 -0.57 23.77
C ILE A 333 -0.09 -0.01 23.64
N LEU A 334 0.73 -0.59 22.76
CA LEU A 334 2.11 -0.15 22.56
C LEU A 334 2.19 1.30 22.05
N CYS A 335 1.36 1.67 21.07
CA CYS A 335 1.30 3.04 20.58
C CYS A 335 0.76 4.01 21.62
N TYR A 336 -0.23 3.60 22.43
CA TYR A 336 -0.76 4.43 23.51
C TYR A 336 0.29 4.72 24.59
N LEU A 337 1.02 3.70 25.03
CA LEU A 337 2.09 3.82 26.03
C LEU A 337 3.32 4.53 25.46
N GLY A 338 3.66 4.26 24.20
CA GLY A 338 4.81 4.83 23.50
C GLY A 338 4.56 6.21 22.87
N ALA A 339 3.31 6.71 22.88
CA ALA A 339 2.99 7.99 22.23
C ALA A 339 3.84 9.17 22.77
N GLY A 340 4.03 9.24 24.10
CA GLY A 340 4.80 10.31 24.72
C GLY A 340 6.25 10.40 24.20
N PRO A 341 7.07 9.36 24.35
CA PRO A 341 8.43 9.35 23.79
C PRO A 341 8.48 9.58 22.29
N MET A 342 7.53 8.99 21.52
CA MET A 342 7.50 9.14 20.07
C MET A 342 7.19 10.58 19.65
N VAL A 343 6.19 11.21 20.26
CA VAL A 343 5.82 12.60 19.95
C VAL A 343 6.96 13.55 20.37
N LYS A 344 7.56 13.34 21.56
CA LYS A 344 8.68 14.13 22.05
C LYS A 344 9.92 14.08 21.16
N ALA A 345 10.13 12.96 20.47
CA ALA A 345 11.26 12.81 19.55
C ALA A 345 11.15 13.73 18.30
N PHE A 346 9.97 14.24 17.99
CA PHE A 346 9.72 15.09 16.83
C PHE A 346 9.31 16.52 17.17
N LEU A 347 8.77 16.77 18.36
CA LEU A 347 8.23 18.06 18.77
C LEU A 347 8.88 18.50 20.10
N GLU A 348 9.61 19.62 20.04
CA GLU A 348 10.22 20.26 21.21
C GLU A 348 9.29 21.31 21.82
N ASP A 349 8.49 21.99 21.00
CA ASP A 349 7.52 22.98 21.46
C ASP A 349 6.39 22.32 22.26
N LYS A 350 6.06 22.93 23.40
CA LYS A 350 5.08 22.38 24.36
C LYS A 350 3.67 22.32 23.78
N GLU A 351 3.25 23.36 23.07
CA GLU A 351 1.89 23.44 22.50
C GLU A 351 1.72 22.40 21.38
N ALA A 352 2.69 22.31 20.47
CA ALA A 352 2.72 21.30 19.42
C ALA A 352 2.77 19.87 19.99
N PHE A 353 3.52 19.65 21.08
CA PHE A 353 3.57 18.38 21.80
C PHE A 353 2.19 18.00 22.37
N ASP A 354 1.49 18.94 23.02
CA ASP A 354 0.19 18.70 23.62
C ASP A 354 -0.85 18.33 22.54
N TYR A 355 -0.87 19.04 21.40
CA TYR A 355 -1.65 18.66 20.23
C TYR A 355 -1.27 17.28 19.70
N GLY A 356 0.01 17.01 19.50
CA GLY A 356 0.52 15.74 19.01
C GLY A 356 0.10 14.56 19.89
N MET A 357 0.18 14.71 21.20
CA MET A 357 -0.27 13.71 22.18
C MET A 357 -1.79 13.49 22.12
N GLN A 358 -2.56 14.58 22.07
CA GLN A 358 -4.01 14.52 22.00
C GLN A 358 -4.47 13.82 20.72
N PHE A 359 -3.89 14.19 19.57
CA PHE A 359 -4.24 13.62 18.27
C PHE A 359 -3.78 12.16 18.12
N ALA A 360 -2.57 11.83 18.57
CA ALA A 360 -2.09 10.44 18.56
C ALA A 360 -3.02 9.53 19.38
N ARG A 361 -3.38 9.92 20.60
CA ARG A 361 -4.33 9.17 21.43
C ARG A 361 -5.72 9.08 20.78
N THR A 362 -6.17 10.09 20.06
CA THR A 362 -7.42 10.08 19.34
C THR A 362 -7.40 9.08 18.17
N LEU A 363 -6.35 9.10 17.34
CA LEU A 363 -6.21 8.18 16.21
C LEU A 363 -6.11 6.71 16.66
N ILE A 364 -5.46 6.44 17.79
CA ILE A 364 -5.29 5.10 18.35
C ILE A 364 -6.63 4.45 18.73
N ILE A 365 -7.71 5.22 18.93
CA ILE A 365 -9.05 4.69 19.24
C ILE A 365 -9.54 3.70 18.17
N SER A 366 -9.22 3.91 16.89
CA SER A 366 -9.59 2.98 15.82
C SER A 366 -8.72 1.72 15.78
N GLY A 367 -7.59 1.70 16.50
CA GLY A 367 -6.63 0.61 16.50
C GLY A 367 -7.26 -0.79 16.57
N PRO A 368 -8.13 -1.09 17.55
CA PRO A 368 -8.72 -2.41 17.71
C PRO A 368 -9.49 -2.92 16.49
N VAL A 369 -10.16 -2.05 15.74
CA VAL A 369 -10.99 -2.43 14.59
C VAL A 369 -10.23 -2.44 13.26
N LEU A 370 -9.11 -1.72 13.16
CA LEU A 370 -8.32 -1.64 11.93
C LEU A 370 -7.81 -3.01 11.47
N GLY A 371 -7.42 -3.90 12.41
CA GLY A 371 -7.02 -5.25 12.07
C GLY A 371 -8.13 -6.03 11.35
N ILE A 372 -9.34 -5.94 11.86
CA ILE A 372 -10.54 -6.56 11.25
C ILE A 372 -10.80 -5.94 9.89
N LEU A 373 -10.75 -4.63 9.79
CA LEU A 373 -11.00 -3.88 8.55
C LEU A 373 -10.05 -4.32 7.42
N PHE A 374 -8.73 -4.36 7.67
CA PHE A 374 -7.76 -4.77 6.65
C PHE A 374 -7.90 -6.23 6.25
N VAL A 375 -8.21 -7.13 7.18
CA VAL A 375 -8.53 -8.53 6.86
C VAL A 375 -9.76 -8.62 5.96
N MET A 376 -10.83 -7.90 6.27
CA MET A 376 -12.07 -7.90 5.47
C MET A 376 -11.88 -7.31 4.08
N ILE A 377 -11.13 -6.21 3.94
CA ILE A 377 -10.78 -5.63 2.63
C ILE A 377 -10.12 -6.69 1.75
N ASN A 378 -9.07 -7.34 2.27
CA ASN A 378 -8.31 -8.35 1.53
C ASN A 378 -9.13 -9.64 1.28
N ALA A 379 -10.02 -10.02 2.20
CA ALA A 379 -10.94 -11.13 2.00
C ALA A 379 -11.95 -10.85 0.88
N ILE A 380 -12.52 -9.64 0.79
CA ILE A 380 -13.40 -9.25 -0.34
C ILE A 380 -12.63 -9.26 -1.66
N GLN A 381 -11.43 -8.73 -1.68
CA GLN A 381 -10.56 -8.73 -2.87
C GLN A 381 -10.18 -10.14 -3.30
N SER A 382 -9.93 -11.05 -2.36
CA SER A 382 -9.59 -12.45 -2.63
C SER A 382 -10.71 -13.23 -3.34
N LEU A 383 -11.99 -12.87 -3.08
CA LEU A 383 -13.15 -13.42 -3.79
C LEU A 383 -13.28 -12.90 -5.24
N GLY A 384 -12.55 -11.84 -5.60
CA GLY A 384 -12.76 -11.13 -6.86
C GLY A 384 -14.06 -10.35 -6.89
N ALA A 385 -14.58 -9.96 -5.74
CA ALA A 385 -15.84 -9.25 -5.59
C ALA A 385 -15.65 -7.74 -5.90
N ALA A 386 -15.71 -7.39 -7.19
CA ALA A 386 -15.40 -6.04 -7.69
C ALA A 386 -16.28 -4.95 -7.06
N LEU A 387 -17.61 -5.12 -7.12
CA LEU A 387 -18.56 -4.11 -6.63
C LEU A 387 -18.44 -3.89 -5.11
N PRO A 388 -18.42 -4.94 -4.25
CA PRO A 388 -18.16 -4.77 -2.82
C PRO A 388 -16.81 -4.10 -2.53
N SER A 389 -15.76 -4.45 -3.29
CA SER A 389 -14.44 -3.84 -3.15
C SER A 389 -14.46 -2.35 -3.50
N LEU A 390 -15.17 -1.97 -4.57
CA LEU A 390 -15.30 -0.58 -5.00
C LEU A 390 -16.10 0.25 -4.00
N ILE A 391 -17.25 -0.27 -3.54
CA ILE A 391 -18.09 0.40 -2.52
C ILE A 391 -17.25 0.66 -1.26
N LEU A 392 -16.53 -0.34 -0.77
CA LEU A 392 -15.74 -0.20 0.44
C LEU A 392 -14.60 0.81 0.27
N SER A 393 -13.91 0.77 -0.86
CA SER A 393 -12.79 1.69 -1.17
C SER A 393 -13.24 3.15 -1.23
N ILE A 394 -14.35 3.42 -1.92
CA ILE A 394 -14.89 4.77 -2.04
C ILE A 394 -15.51 5.22 -0.70
N SER A 395 -16.18 4.32 0.02
CA SER A 395 -16.85 4.67 1.27
C SER A 395 -15.84 5.05 2.35
N ARG A 396 -14.78 4.28 2.54
CA ARG A 396 -13.85 4.47 3.66
C ARG A 396 -13.19 5.84 3.65
N GLN A 397 -12.63 6.26 2.52
CA GLN A 397 -11.84 7.51 2.42
C GLN A 397 -12.59 8.66 1.72
N GLY A 398 -13.70 8.37 1.06
CA GLY A 398 -14.52 9.36 0.36
C GLY A 398 -15.86 9.59 1.06
N LEU A 399 -16.84 8.70 0.77
CA LEU A 399 -18.25 8.89 1.14
C LEU A 399 -18.53 8.90 2.66
N LEU A 400 -17.71 8.26 3.48
CA LEU A 400 -17.86 8.30 4.94
C LEU A 400 -16.93 9.36 5.54
N TYR A 401 -15.64 9.34 5.18
CA TYR A 401 -14.65 10.19 5.83
C TYR A 401 -14.86 11.67 5.55
N ILE A 402 -15.02 12.07 4.30
CA ILE A 402 -15.14 13.49 3.93
C ILE A 402 -16.38 14.14 4.59
N PRO A 403 -17.60 13.57 4.49
CA PRO A 403 -18.74 14.15 5.17
C PRO A 403 -18.61 14.20 6.70
N VAL A 404 -18.07 13.14 7.32
CA VAL A 404 -17.84 13.11 8.78
C VAL A 404 -16.82 14.17 9.19
N LEU A 405 -15.75 14.35 8.40
CA LEU A 405 -14.72 15.35 8.63
C LEU A 405 -15.32 16.78 8.65
N TYR A 406 -16.12 17.13 7.61
CA TYR A 406 -16.77 18.42 7.55
C TYR A 406 -17.85 18.60 8.63
N LEU A 407 -18.65 17.56 8.91
CA LEU A 407 -19.64 17.58 9.96
C LEU A 407 -18.99 17.88 11.33
N PHE A 408 -17.86 17.20 11.62
CA PHE A 408 -17.16 17.41 12.89
C PHE A 408 -16.51 18.79 12.98
N ASN A 409 -15.96 19.28 11.86
CA ASN A 409 -15.43 20.65 11.82
C ASN A 409 -16.53 21.70 12.08
N THR A 410 -17.68 21.57 11.43
CA THR A 410 -18.78 22.55 11.55
C THR A 410 -19.55 22.47 12.87
N CYS A 411 -19.82 21.24 13.38
CA CYS A 411 -20.64 21.06 14.58
C CYS A 411 -19.85 21.28 15.88
N PHE A 412 -18.57 20.97 15.91
CA PHE A 412 -17.81 21.01 17.16
C PHE A 412 -16.75 22.12 17.20
N GLY A 413 -16.26 22.62 16.06
CA GLY A 413 -15.28 23.71 15.99
C GLY A 413 -14.01 23.47 16.81
N ASN A 414 -13.53 22.22 16.90
CA ASN A 414 -12.41 21.80 17.75
C ASN A 414 -11.48 20.85 17.00
N ALA A 415 -10.18 21.15 17.04
CA ALA A 415 -9.14 20.37 16.39
C ALA A 415 -9.13 18.87 16.76
N LYS A 416 -9.39 18.55 18.03
CA LYS A 416 -9.51 17.14 18.48
C LYS A 416 -10.67 16.42 17.81
N MET A 417 -11.83 17.07 17.69
CA MET A 417 -12.99 16.48 17.05
C MET A 417 -12.79 16.31 15.55
N LEU A 418 -12.06 17.22 14.91
CA LEU A 418 -11.66 17.06 13.52
C LEU A 418 -10.85 15.75 13.32
N VAL A 419 -9.90 15.46 14.20
CA VAL A 419 -9.12 14.22 14.17
C VAL A 419 -9.96 12.98 14.50
N MET A 420 -10.99 13.13 15.36
CA MET A 420 -11.93 12.04 15.72
C MET A 420 -12.74 11.53 14.52
N ALA A 421 -12.85 12.30 13.44
CA ALA A 421 -13.50 11.86 12.21
C ALA A 421 -12.90 10.56 11.66
N GLN A 422 -11.55 10.36 11.76
CA GLN A 422 -10.89 9.16 11.27
C GLN A 422 -11.31 7.89 12.06
N PRO A 423 -11.22 7.84 13.41
CA PRO A 423 -11.73 6.71 14.18
C PRO A 423 -13.18 6.38 13.92
N VAL A 424 -14.06 7.38 13.92
CA VAL A 424 -15.49 7.16 13.66
C VAL A 424 -15.72 6.52 12.30
N THR A 425 -15.03 7.02 11.28
CA THR A 425 -15.10 6.45 9.92
C THR A 425 -14.54 5.03 9.86
N ASP A 426 -13.44 4.73 10.55
CA ASP A 426 -12.84 3.39 10.57
C ASP A 426 -13.81 2.38 11.22
N TYR A 427 -14.55 2.75 12.27
CA TYR A 427 -15.61 1.90 12.85
C TYR A 427 -16.75 1.67 11.86
N LEU A 428 -17.27 2.73 11.23
CA LEU A 428 -18.34 2.63 10.22
C LEU A 428 -17.90 1.80 9.02
N ALA A 429 -16.68 2.02 8.52
CA ALA A 429 -16.10 1.24 7.42
C ALA A 429 -15.91 -0.23 7.79
N THR A 430 -15.56 -0.53 9.04
CA THR A 430 -15.44 -1.92 9.51
C THR A 430 -16.77 -2.64 9.50
N ILE A 431 -17.84 -2.00 9.98
CA ILE A 431 -19.20 -2.55 9.94
C ILE A 431 -19.61 -2.79 8.48
N LEU A 432 -19.41 -1.80 7.61
CA LEU A 432 -19.70 -1.90 6.18
C LEU A 432 -18.91 -3.06 5.53
N ALA A 433 -17.61 -3.20 5.85
CA ALA A 433 -16.76 -4.26 5.34
C ALA A 433 -17.29 -5.66 5.73
N ILE A 434 -17.70 -5.84 6.98
CA ILE A 434 -18.30 -7.10 7.46
C ILE A 434 -19.58 -7.42 6.69
N VAL A 435 -20.49 -6.44 6.55
CA VAL A 435 -21.76 -6.62 5.82
C VAL A 435 -21.48 -6.99 4.36
N LEU A 436 -20.63 -6.22 3.67
CA LEU A 436 -20.27 -6.46 2.28
C LEU A 436 -19.60 -7.82 2.09
N PHE A 437 -18.73 -8.21 3.04
CA PHE A 437 -18.10 -9.52 3.01
C PHE A 437 -19.12 -10.65 3.13
N ILE A 438 -20.06 -10.58 4.07
CA ILE A 438 -21.10 -11.61 4.26
C ILE A 438 -21.94 -11.78 2.99
N VAL A 439 -22.35 -10.66 2.37
CA VAL A 439 -23.12 -10.67 1.12
C VAL A 439 -22.29 -11.27 -0.03
N ALA A 440 -21.04 -10.79 -0.19
CA ALA A 440 -20.15 -11.30 -1.21
C ALA A 440 -19.86 -12.80 -1.02
N PHE A 441 -19.53 -13.22 0.20
CA PHE A 441 -19.20 -14.61 0.50
C PHE A 441 -20.37 -15.55 0.12
N LYS A 442 -21.60 -15.22 0.51
CA LYS A 442 -22.80 -16.01 0.15
C LYS A 442 -22.98 -16.09 -1.36
N LYS A 443 -22.87 -14.95 -2.07
CA LYS A 443 -23.09 -14.88 -3.53
C LYS A 443 -22.01 -15.63 -4.32
N TYR A 444 -20.75 -15.41 -3.99
CA TYR A 444 -19.62 -15.88 -4.79
C TYR A 444 -19.33 -17.38 -4.55
N PHE A 445 -19.47 -17.89 -3.31
CA PHE A 445 -19.34 -19.32 -3.06
C PHE A 445 -20.53 -20.13 -3.63
N LYS A 446 -21.77 -19.61 -3.60
CA LYS A 446 -22.91 -20.27 -4.26
C LYS A 446 -22.72 -20.37 -5.78
N LYS A 447 -22.12 -19.35 -6.40
CA LYS A 447 -21.84 -19.36 -7.84
C LYS A 447 -20.78 -20.40 -8.23
N ASN A 448 -19.77 -20.63 -7.38
CA ASN A 448 -18.76 -21.69 -7.63
C ASN A 448 -19.38 -23.08 -7.54
N GLU A 449 -20.24 -23.34 -6.56
CA GLU A 449 -20.94 -24.63 -6.40
C GLU A 449 -21.86 -24.93 -7.61
N GLY A 450 -22.42 -23.91 -8.27
CA GLY A 450 -23.28 -24.06 -9.44
C GLY A 450 -22.55 -24.21 -10.78
N ASN A 451 -21.25 -23.96 -10.84
CA ASN A 451 -20.44 -24.16 -12.05
C ASN A 451 -19.75 -25.54 -12.09
N GLU A 452 -19.82 -26.31 -11.01
CA GLU A 452 -19.30 -27.69 -10.91
C GLU A 452 -20.38 -28.75 -11.12
N ALA A 453 -21.65 -28.33 -11.21
CA ALA A 453 -22.81 -29.18 -11.57
C ALA A 453 -23.19 -29.00 -13.06
#